data_6ca8f9bb02dbe303c409695c81e82062
#
_entry.id   6ca8f9bb02dbe303c409695c81e82062
#
_cell.length_a   1.000
_cell.length_b   1.000
_cell.length_c   1.000
_cell.angle_alpha   90.00
_cell.angle_beta   90.00
_cell.angle_gamma   90.00
#
_symmetry.space_group_name_H-M   'P 1'
#
loop_
_entity.id
_entity.type
_entity.pdbx_description
1 polymer ?
#
loop_
_entity_poly.entity_id
_entity_poly.type
_entity_poly.pdbx_seq_one_letter_code
_entity_poly.pdbx_strand_id
1 'polypeptide(L)'
;GRLSSGMVLVDRTHLHLLIRDDGCGVFARIQEAFAIDTPQQALLELSKGKLTSQPEFHTGRGLFFTSRLFDVFDLYANHLTYQHSHWQRREWLRANPLAVQGTAVFMSIALSATRTLDEVFAAHSRGSQDFSFARTEVALRLAIGAEGQTLESRAQGKRIAHRLEAFEEVDLDFDGIDAIGQGFADELFRVFARQHPQVQLRARNMNDQVAAMVAQAR
;
A
#
# COMPACT_ATOMS: atom_id res chain seq x y z
N GLY A 1 -9.27 -11.31 16.40
CA GLY A 1 -9.33 -12.78 16.35
C GLY A 1 -9.17 -13.37 17.74
N ARG A 2 -9.78 -14.50 17.99
CA ARG A 2 -9.66 -15.17 19.29
C ARG A 2 -8.48 -16.13 19.34
N LEU A 3 -8.08 -16.65 18.20
CA LEU A 3 -6.95 -17.57 18.06
C LEU A 3 -5.88 -16.90 17.22
N SER A 4 -4.69 -16.79 17.76
CA SER A 4 -3.51 -16.38 17.01
C SER A 4 -2.47 -17.48 17.09
N SER A 5 -1.87 -17.81 15.98
CA SER A 5 -0.78 -18.78 15.91
C SER A 5 0.37 -18.21 15.10
N GLY A 6 1.59 -18.61 15.45
CA GLY A 6 2.78 -18.20 14.75
C GLY A 6 3.71 -19.37 14.51
N MET A 7 4.43 -19.33 13.39
CA MET A 7 5.49 -20.28 13.05
C MET A 7 6.72 -19.49 12.63
N VAL A 8 7.86 -19.95 13.09
CA VAL A 8 9.17 -19.43 12.70
C VAL A 8 9.95 -20.61 12.12
N LEU A 9 10.46 -20.43 10.91
CA LEU A 9 11.33 -21.40 10.24
C LEU A 9 12.61 -20.70 9.78
N VAL A 10 13.74 -21.29 10.09
CA VAL A 10 15.04 -20.84 9.60
C VAL A 10 15.63 -21.95 8.74
N ASP A 11 15.90 -21.65 7.48
CA ASP A 11 16.65 -22.54 6.61
C ASP A 11 18.12 -22.04 6.45
N ARG A 12 18.84 -22.54 5.45
CA ARG A 12 20.25 -22.16 5.25
C ARG A 12 20.45 -20.73 4.78
N THR A 13 19.42 -20.10 4.25
CA THR A 13 19.50 -18.81 3.54
C THR A 13 18.51 -17.78 4.03
N HIS A 14 17.38 -18.20 4.61
CA HIS A 14 16.28 -17.30 4.97
C HIS A 14 15.69 -17.59 6.34
N LEU A 15 15.17 -16.55 6.95
CA LEU A 15 14.21 -16.60 8.05
C LEU A 15 12.81 -16.43 7.47
N HIS A 16 11.90 -17.34 7.82
CA HIS A 16 10.49 -17.28 7.44
C HIS A 16 9.61 -17.16 8.69
N LEU A 17 8.63 -16.31 8.60
CA LEU A 17 7.63 -16.09 9.65
C LEU A 17 6.24 -16.26 9.06
N LEU A 18 5.37 -16.96 9.77
CA LEU A 18 3.95 -17.02 9.47
C LEU A 18 3.18 -16.69 10.74
N ILE A 19 2.33 -15.67 10.67
CA ILE A 19 1.44 -15.26 11.77
C ILE A 19 0.02 -15.28 11.24
N ARG A 20 -0.90 -15.90 11.97
CA ARG A 20 -2.30 -15.98 11.55
C ARG A 20 -3.26 -15.81 12.72
N ASP A 21 -4.44 -15.31 12.43
CA ASP A 21 -5.59 -15.27 13.32
C ASP A 21 -6.84 -15.86 12.64
N ASP A 22 -7.89 -16.06 13.40
CA ASP A 22 -9.19 -16.55 12.95
C ASP A 22 -10.29 -15.47 13.01
N GLY A 23 -9.91 -14.20 12.96
CA GLY A 23 -10.81 -13.06 12.99
C GLY A 23 -11.62 -12.87 11.72
N CYS A 24 -12.19 -11.68 11.56
CA CYS A 24 -12.95 -11.32 10.36
C CYS A 24 -12.09 -11.04 9.12
N GLY A 25 -10.77 -10.97 9.29
CA GLY A 25 -9.84 -10.58 8.24
C GLY A 25 -9.59 -9.07 8.20
N VAL A 26 -8.35 -8.69 7.90
CA VAL A 26 -7.90 -7.29 7.96
C VAL A 26 -8.69 -6.39 6.98
N PHE A 27 -9.01 -6.86 5.78
CA PHE A 27 -9.71 -6.04 4.80
C PHE A 27 -11.17 -5.79 5.22
N ALA A 28 -11.87 -6.80 5.72
CA ALA A 28 -13.22 -6.64 6.27
C ALA A 28 -13.22 -5.68 7.47
N ARG A 29 -12.21 -5.75 8.33
CA ARG A 29 -12.07 -4.83 9.46
C ARG A 29 -11.86 -3.38 9.02
N ILE A 30 -11.05 -3.16 7.98
CA ILE A 30 -10.83 -1.84 7.40
C ILE A 30 -12.11 -1.31 6.75
N GLN A 31 -12.81 -2.13 5.97
CA GLN A 31 -14.08 -1.76 5.34
C GLN A 31 -15.10 -1.29 6.38
N GLU A 32 -15.28 -2.05 7.46
CA GLU A 32 -16.19 -1.70 8.55
C GLU A 32 -15.78 -0.38 9.23
N ALA A 33 -14.50 -0.24 9.60
CA ALA A 33 -14.02 0.90 10.37
C ALA A 33 -14.01 2.23 9.59
N PHE A 34 -13.86 2.17 8.26
CA PHE A 34 -13.70 3.36 7.42
C PHE A 34 -14.83 3.53 6.38
N ALA A 35 -15.90 2.73 6.48
CA ALA A 35 -17.04 2.75 5.54
C ALA A 35 -16.57 2.61 4.06
N ILE A 36 -15.65 1.66 3.81
CA ILE A 36 -15.08 1.40 2.49
C ILE A 36 -15.86 0.28 1.81
N ASP A 37 -16.33 0.52 0.59
CA ASP A 37 -17.22 -0.39 -0.12
C ASP A 37 -16.54 -1.68 -0.60
N THR A 38 -15.25 -1.60 -1.00
CA THR A 38 -14.56 -2.73 -1.62
C THR A 38 -13.29 -3.14 -0.88
N PRO A 39 -12.98 -4.45 -0.83
CA PRO A 39 -11.74 -4.93 -0.24
C PRO A 39 -10.49 -4.40 -0.96
N GLN A 40 -10.57 -4.14 -2.28
CA GLN A 40 -9.49 -3.55 -3.06
C GLN A 40 -9.15 -2.13 -2.59
N GLN A 41 -10.17 -1.34 -2.30
CA GLN A 41 -9.97 0.00 -1.74
C GLN A 41 -9.42 -0.08 -0.31
N ALA A 42 -9.88 -1.04 0.49
CA ALA A 42 -9.32 -1.28 1.82
C ALA A 42 -7.83 -1.62 1.76
N LEU A 43 -7.41 -2.43 0.78
CA LEU A 43 -6.01 -2.71 0.54
C LEU A 43 -5.22 -1.47 0.11
N LEU A 44 -5.75 -0.69 -0.83
CA LEU A 44 -5.11 0.55 -1.27
C LEU A 44 -4.89 1.49 -0.09
N GLU A 45 -5.86 1.64 0.79
CA GLU A 45 -5.73 2.45 2.01
C GLU A 45 -4.68 1.88 2.97
N LEU A 46 -4.63 0.55 3.11
CA LEU A 46 -3.62 -0.12 3.94
C LEU A 46 -2.20 0.11 3.38
N SER A 47 -2.02 0.00 2.07
CA SER A 47 -0.72 0.15 1.40
C SER A 47 -0.12 1.56 1.54
N LYS A 48 -0.95 2.61 1.67
CA LYS A 48 -0.50 3.98 1.95
C LYS A 48 0.14 4.12 3.34
N GLY A 49 -0.24 3.28 4.30
CA GLY A 49 0.16 3.39 5.70
C GLY A 49 -0.68 4.40 6.50
N LYS A 50 -0.31 4.61 7.76
CA LYS A 50 -1.05 5.45 8.73
C LYS A 50 -2.54 5.09 8.87
N LEU A 51 -2.91 3.85 8.55
CA LEU A 51 -4.28 3.38 8.66
C LEU A 51 -4.47 2.65 9.98
N THR A 52 -5.32 3.19 10.85
CA THR A 52 -5.69 2.54 12.10
C THR A 52 -7.14 2.88 12.48
N SER A 53 -7.89 1.88 12.90
CA SER A 53 -9.20 2.05 13.50
C SER A 53 -9.14 2.37 15.00
N GLN A 54 -7.95 2.34 15.60
CA GLN A 54 -7.70 2.56 17.02
C GLN A 54 -6.47 3.47 17.21
N PRO A 55 -6.57 4.77 16.88
CA PRO A 55 -5.42 5.69 16.91
C PRO A 55 -4.84 5.88 18.30
N GLU A 56 -5.62 5.63 19.36
CA GLU A 56 -5.18 5.69 20.75
C GLU A 56 -4.19 4.58 21.12
N PHE A 57 -4.25 3.44 20.42
CA PHE A 57 -3.42 2.26 20.69
C PHE A 57 -2.39 1.97 19.60
N HIS A 58 -2.68 2.37 18.36
CA HIS A 58 -1.87 2.02 17.20
C HIS A 58 -1.67 3.21 16.27
N THR A 59 -0.46 3.34 15.75
CA THR A 59 -0.11 4.41 14.79
C THR A 59 -0.44 4.06 13.33
N GLY A 60 -0.91 2.83 13.06
CA GLY A 60 -1.18 2.34 11.70
C GLY A 60 0.08 2.18 10.83
N ARG A 61 1.27 2.06 11.44
CA ARG A 61 2.56 2.01 10.74
C ARG A 61 3.10 0.58 10.61
N GLY A 62 2.72 -0.33 11.49
CA GLY A 62 3.32 -1.65 11.62
C GLY A 62 3.36 -2.44 10.31
N LEU A 63 2.21 -2.71 9.69
CA LEU A 63 2.14 -3.47 8.44
C LEU A 63 2.90 -2.79 7.29
N PHE A 64 2.84 -1.46 7.21
CA PHE A 64 3.55 -0.69 6.19
C PHE A 64 5.06 -0.90 6.28
N PHE A 65 5.66 -0.67 7.44
CA PHE A 65 7.12 -0.81 7.61
C PHE A 65 7.57 -2.26 7.56
N THR A 66 6.79 -3.18 8.12
CA THR A 66 7.09 -4.62 8.06
C THR A 66 7.13 -5.11 6.61
N SER A 67 6.16 -4.72 5.78
CA SER A 67 6.16 -5.13 4.36
C SER A 67 7.39 -4.65 3.61
N ARG A 68 8.00 -3.55 3.99
CA ARG A 68 9.19 -2.97 3.35
C ARG A 68 10.51 -3.46 3.93
N LEU A 69 10.48 -4.01 5.14
CA LEU A 69 11.66 -4.59 5.78
C LEU A 69 11.98 -5.98 5.23
N PHE A 70 10.95 -6.80 5.01
CA PHE A 70 11.11 -8.17 4.53
C PHE A 70 11.32 -8.24 3.01
N ASP A 71 11.99 -9.28 2.52
CA ASP A 71 12.16 -9.51 1.09
C ASP A 71 10.86 -9.95 0.43
N VAL A 72 10.07 -10.77 1.15
CA VAL A 72 8.70 -11.16 0.80
C VAL A 72 7.78 -10.82 1.95
N PHE A 73 6.66 -10.22 1.63
CA PHE A 73 5.58 -9.97 2.56
C PHE A 73 4.25 -10.29 1.85
N ASP A 74 3.60 -11.36 2.31
CA ASP A 74 2.30 -11.79 1.80
C ASP A 74 1.26 -11.66 2.90
N LEU A 75 0.19 -10.94 2.61
CA LEU A 75 -0.95 -10.75 3.49
C LEU A 75 -2.18 -11.40 2.87
N TYR A 76 -2.67 -12.42 3.53
CA TYR A 76 -3.86 -13.18 3.14
C TYR A 76 -5.02 -12.80 4.06
N ALA A 77 -6.15 -12.41 3.50
CA ALA A 77 -7.37 -12.22 4.26
C ALA A 77 -8.58 -12.52 3.37
N ASN A 78 -9.46 -13.39 3.86
CA ASN A 78 -10.65 -13.81 3.15
C ASN A 78 -10.34 -14.36 1.74
N HIS A 79 -10.70 -13.61 0.69
CA HIS A 79 -10.51 -13.99 -0.71
C HIS A 79 -9.40 -13.21 -1.41
N LEU A 80 -8.62 -12.41 -0.68
CA LEU A 80 -7.59 -11.56 -1.25
C LEU A 80 -6.21 -11.88 -0.69
N THR A 81 -5.23 -11.71 -1.55
CA THR A 81 -3.81 -11.75 -1.21
C THR A 81 -3.16 -10.46 -1.66
N TYR A 82 -2.57 -9.74 -0.73
CA TYR A 82 -1.65 -8.65 -1.02
C TYR A 82 -0.23 -9.17 -0.89
N GLN A 83 0.58 -8.89 -1.88
CA GLN A 83 1.98 -9.29 -1.91
C GLN A 83 2.87 -8.07 -2.15
N HIS A 84 3.89 -7.92 -1.32
CA HIS A 84 4.98 -6.98 -1.52
C HIS A 84 6.30 -7.75 -1.65
N SER A 85 7.07 -7.44 -2.70
CA SER A 85 8.37 -8.08 -2.96
C SER A 85 9.45 -7.03 -3.13
N HIS A 86 10.44 -7.05 -2.25
CA HIS A 86 11.49 -6.02 -2.23
C HIS A 86 12.32 -5.99 -3.53
N TRP A 87 12.69 -7.16 -4.06
CA TRP A 87 13.55 -7.25 -5.27
C TRP A 87 12.84 -6.85 -6.56
N GLN A 88 11.50 -6.97 -6.62
CA GLN A 88 10.73 -6.56 -7.79
C GLN A 88 10.19 -5.13 -7.64
N ARG A 89 10.27 -4.55 -6.45
CA ARG A 89 9.67 -3.26 -6.08
C ARG A 89 8.21 -3.17 -6.57
N ARG A 90 7.48 -4.28 -6.45
CA ARG A 90 6.13 -4.42 -6.97
C ARG A 90 5.20 -4.93 -5.88
N GLU A 91 4.02 -4.39 -5.91
CA GLU A 91 2.91 -4.81 -5.07
C GLU A 91 1.82 -5.44 -5.94
N TRP A 92 1.25 -6.54 -5.49
CA TRP A 92 0.20 -7.24 -6.21
C TRP A 92 -1.01 -7.46 -5.34
N LEU A 93 -2.18 -7.40 -5.99
CA LEU A 93 -3.43 -7.92 -5.48
C LEU A 93 -3.82 -9.14 -6.29
N ARG A 94 -4.11 -10.25 -5.63
CA ARG A 94 -4.62 -11.47 -6.26
C ARG A 94 -5.86 -11.95 -5.54
N ALA A 95 -6.78 -12.55 -6.31
CA ALA A 95 -7.84 -13.36 -5.72
C ALA A 95 -7.22 -14.60 -5.07
N ASN A 96 -7.59 -14.87 -3.82
CA ASN A 96 -7.23 -16.10 -3.14
C ASN A 96 -8.35 -17.13 -3.37
N PRO A 97 -8.12 -18.22 -4.10
CA PRO A 97 -9.14 -19.25 -4.32
C PRO A 97 -9.48 -19.99 -3.04
N LEU A 98 -8.60 -19.98 -2.05
CA LEU A 98 -8.86 -20.57 -0.73
C LEU A 98 -9.40 -19.48 0.18
N ALA A 99 -10.69 -19.54 0.49
CA ALA A 99 -11.27 -18.68 1.51
C ALA A 99 -10.63 -18.99 2.86
N VAL A 100 -9.74 -18.13 3.34
CA VAL A 100 -9.14 -18.24 4.67
C VAL A 100 -9.89 -17.31 5.60
N GLN A 101 -10.48 -17.87 6.65
CA GLN A 101 -11.06 -17.05 7.72
C GLN A 101 -9.92 -16.37 8.49
N GLY A 102 -10.09 -15.07 8.76
CA GLY A 102 -9.10 -14.28 9.49
C GLY A 102 -8.05 -13.66 8.60
N THR A 103 -6.89 -13.42 9.19
CA THR A 103 -5.73 -12.86 8.52
C THR A 103 -4.53 -13.77 8.69
N ALA A 104 -3.74 -13.97 7.63
CA ALA A 104 -2.44 -14.61 7.71
C ALA A 104 -1.39 -13.72 7.05
N VAL A 105 -0.24 -13.56 7.70
CA VAL A 105 0.90 -12.81 7.18
C VAL A 105 2.09 -13.76 7.09
N PHE A 106 2.56 -13.97 5.88
CA PHE A 106 3.82 -14.65 5.62
C PHE A 106 4.90 -13.63 5.30
N MET A 107 6.07 -13.80 5.90
CA MET A 107 7.22 -12.92 5.71
C MET A 107 8.48 -13.76 5.54
N SER A 108 9.36 -13.32 4.65
CA SER A 108 10.66 -13.96 4.46
C SER A 108 11.74 -12.90 4.29
N ILE A 109 12.89 -13.12 4.90
CA ILE A 109 14.07 -12.26 4.78
C ILE A 109 15.33 -13.13 4.68
N ALA A 110 16.23 -12.76 3.79
CA ALA A 110 17.51 -13.44 3.64
C ALA A 110 18.38 -13.22 4.90
N LEU A 111 19.07 -14.26 5.37
CA LEU A 111 20.00 -14.16 6.49
C LEU A 111 21.21 -13.24 6.17
N SER A 112 21.47 -13.01 4.89
CA SER A 112 22.48 -12.06 4.39
C SER A 112 21.92 -10.66 4.13
N ALA A 113 20.65 -10.39 4.44
CA ALA A 113 20.07 -9.07 4.25
C ALA A 113 20.79 -8.04 5.14
N THR A 114 21.21 -6.94 4.51
CA THR A 114 21.89 -5.82 5.21
C THR A 114 20.93 -4.69 5.54
N ARG A 115 19.71 -4.73 4.98
CA ARG A 115 18.67 -3.72 5.19
C ARG A 115 18.25 -3.65 6.64
N THR A 116 18.31 -2.47 7.22
CA THR A 116 17.94 -2.21 8.61
C THR A 116 16.56 -1.55 8.70
N LEU A 117 15.94 -1.67 9.86
CA LEU A 117 14.67 -0.99 10.14
C LEU A 117 14.83 0.54 10.10
N ASP A 118 15.98 1.06 10.55
CA ASP A 118 16.28 2.49 10.55
C ASP A 118 16.37 3.03 9.11
N GLU A 119 16.97 2.28 8.18
CA GLU A 119 17.01 2.66 6.76
C GLU A 119 15.60 2.71 6.16
N VAL A 120 14.75 1.73 6.50
CA VAL A 120 13.36 1.70 6.03
C VAL A 120 12.57 2.88 6.61
N PHE A 121 12.77 3.21 7.89
CA PHE A 121 12.15 4.41 8.49
C PHE A 121 12.67 5.70 7.85
N ALA A 122 13.98 5.84 7.67
CA ALA A 122 14.58 7.02 7.06
C ALA A 122 14.08 7.29 5.64
N ALA A 123 13.85 6.24 4.85
CA ALA A 123 13.29 6.36 3.49
C ALA A 123 11.88 6.98 3.45
N HIS A 124 11.12 6.85 4.54
CA HIS A 124 9.74 7.33 4.65
C HIS A 124 9.57 8.49 5.64
N SER A 125 10.66 9.04 6.16
CA SER A 125 10.71 10.17 7.10
C SER A 125 11.31 11.40 6.45
N ARG A 126 11.26 12.56 7.12
CA ARG A 126 11.93 13.80 6.67
C ARG A 126 13.44 13.71 6.72
N GLY A 127 13.99 12.81 7.52
CA GLY A 127 15.43 12.65 7.70
C GLY A 127 15.76 11.50 8.64
N SER A 128 17.03 11.16 8.76
CA SER A 128 17.51 9.98 9.51
C SER A 128 17.24 10.00 11.02
N GLN A 129 16.91 11.16 11.58
CA GLN A 129 16.60 11.31 13.02
C GLN A 129 15.12 11.67 13.27
N ASP A 130 14.33 11.85 12.23
CA ASP A 130 12.91 12.16 12.33
C ASP A 130 12.09 10.91 12.03
N PHE A 131 11.50 10.32 13.04
CA PHE A 131 10.59 9.17 12.93
C PHE A 131 9.17 9.56 12.47
N SER A 132 8.97 10.80 11.97
CA SER A 132 7.72 11.19 11.33
C SER A 132 7.54 10.39 10.06
N PHE A 133 6.46 9.65 9.93
CA PHE A 133 6.09 8.98 8.70
C PHE A 133 5.54 10.03 7.70
N ALA A 134 6.44 10.74 7.01
CA ALA A 134 6.13 11.89 6.15
C ALA A 134 5.93 11.50 4.68
N ARG A 135 6.50 10.38 4.24
CA ARG A 135 6.52 9.95 2.83
C ARG A 135 5.82 8.63 2.64
N THR A 136 5.02 8.53 1.59
CA THR A 136 4.42 7.26 1.17
C THR A 136 4.56 7.05 -0.33
N GLU A 137 4.49 5.79 -0.75
CA GLU A 137 4.42 5.37 -2.13
C GLU A 137 3.11 4.63 -2.36
N VAL A 138 2.40 4.97 -3.42
CA VAL A 138 1.11 4.41 -3.77
C VAL A 138 1.22 3.73 -5.13
N ALA A 139 1.20 2.41 -5.13
CA ALA A 139 1.16 1.62 -6.36
C ALA A 139 -0.24 1.68 -6.96
N LEU A 140 -0.42 2.49 -8.02
CA LEU A 140 -1.74 2.74 -8.62
C LEU A 140 -2.37 1.48 -9.21
N ARG A 141 -1.56 0.47 -9.55
CA ARG A 141 -2.06 -0.85 -9.99
C ARG A 141 -2.93 -1.55 -8.94
N LEU A 142 -2.77 -1.25 -7.64
CA LEU A 142 -3.64 -1.79 -6.60
C LEU A 142 -5.08 -1.26 -6.68
N ALA A 143 -5.27 -0.11 -7.33
CA ALA A 143 -6.60 0.45 -7.59
C ALA A 143 -7.26 -0.13 -8.85
N ILE A 144 -6.47 -0.82 -9.70
CA ILE A 144 -6.96 -1.52 -10.87
C ILE A 144 -7.19 -2.98 -10.47
N GLY A 145 -8.44 -3.43 -10.44
CA GLY A 145 -8.74 -4.84 -10.17
C GLY A 145 -8.18 -5.77 -11.25
N ALA A 146 -8.19 -7.07 -10.99
CA ALA A 146 -7.73 -8.11 -11.91
C ALA A 146 -8.44 -8.09 -13.30
N GLU A 147 -9.55 -7.39 -13.41
CA GLU A 147 -10.39 -7.26 -14.61
C GLU A 147 -10.02 -6.05 -15.50
N GLY A 148 -8.86 -5.40 -15.26
CA GLY A 148 -8.37 -4.35 -16.14
C GLY A 148 -9.18 -3.04 -16.07
N GLN A 149 -9.61 -2.62 -14.89
CA GLN A 149 -10.20 -1.31 -14.71
C GLN A 149 -9.18 -0.22 -15.03
N THR A 150 -9.54 0.67 -15.92
CA THR A 150 -8.74 1.84 -16.27
C THR A 150 -8.88 2.93 -15.21
N LEU A 151 -7.88 3.80 -15.08
CA LEU A 151 -7.92 4.95 -14.19
C LEU A 151 -8.39 6.20 -14.95
N GLU A 152 -9.70 6.28 -15.24
CA GLU A 152 -10.26 7.32 -16.12
C GLU A 152 -11.05 8.41 -15.40
N SER A 153 -11.77 8.02 -14.34
CA SER A 153 -12.78 8.87 -13.73
C SER A 153 -12.24 9.72 -12.57
N ARG A 154 -12.88 10.88 -12.35
CA ARG A 154 -12.66 11.70 -11.15
C ARG A 154 -12.93 10.93 -9.86
N ALA A 155 -13.92 10.04 -9.86
CA ALA A 155 -14.25 9.24 -8.69
C ALA A 155 -13.07 8.33 -8.29
N GLN A 156 -12.39 7.72 -9.28
CA GLN A 156 -11.18 6.94 -9.02
C GLN A 156 -10.03 7.83 -8.52
N GLY A 157 -9.85 9.02 -9.12
CA GLY A 157 -8.89 10.01 -8.63
C GLY A 157 -9.13 10.39 -7.16
N LYS A 158 -10.38 10.64 -6.77
CA LYS A 158 -10.76 10.92 -5.37
C LYS A 158 -10.45 9.77 -4.42
N ARG A 159 -10.67 8.52 -4.85
CA ARG A 159 -10.32 7.33 -4.05
C ARG A 159 -8.81 7.22 -3.83
N ILE A 160 -8.01 7.50 -4.87
CA ILE A 160 -6.55 7.57 -4.73
C ILE A 160 -6.15 8.72 -3.81
N ALA A 161 -6.73 9.91 -3.99
CA ALA A 161 -6.42 11.11 -3.20
C ALA A 161 -6.79 10.98 -1.71
N HIS A 162 -7.75 10.11 -1.38
CA HIS A 162 -8.21 9.93 -0.01
C HIS A 162 -7.07 9.67 0.96
N ARG A 163 -6.97 10.45 2.04
CA ARG A 163 -5.93 10.41 3.08
C ARG A 163 -4.49 10.74 2.63
N LEU A 164 -4.26 11.17 1.39
CA LEU A 164 -2.92 11.62 0.98
C LEU A 164 -2.49 12.90 1.69
N GLU A 165 -3.42 13.72 2.16
CA GLU A 165 -3.16 14.92 2.96
C GLU A 165 -2.47 14.62 4.31
N ALA A 166 -2.48 13.36 4.75
CA ALA A 166 -1.76 12.92 5.94
C ALA A 166 -0.23 12.84 5.72
N PHE A 167 0.24 12.97 4.49
CA PHE A 167 1.65 12.89 4.12
C PHE A 167 2.14 14.23 3.54
N GLU A 168 3.45 14.41 3.54
CA GLU A 168 4.10 15.59 2.94
C GLU A 168 4.58 15.29 1.52
N GLU A 169 5.05 14.06 1.31
CA GLU A 169 5.50 13.59 0.01
C GLU A 169 4.76 12.29 -0.34
N VAL A 170 4.21 12.26 -1.53
CA VAL A 170 3.51 11.09 -2.06
C VAL A 170 4.07 10.76 -3.44
N ASP A 171 4.67 9.59 -3.55
CA ASP A 171 5.08 9.02 -4.82
C ASP A 171 3.92 8.17 -5.38
N LEU A 172 3.35 8.60 -6.50
CA LEU A 172 2.33 7.88 -7.25
C LEU A 172 3.03 7.02 -8.30
N ASP A 173 3.04 5.71 -8.08
CA ASP A 173 3.70 4.76 -8.98
C ASP A 173 2.75 4.30 -10.09
N PHE A 174 3.09 4.66 -11.33
CA PHE A 174 2.37 4.32 -12.55
C PHE A 174 2.89 3.05 -13.24
N ASP A 175 3.78 2.26 -12.60
CA ASP A 175 4.24 1.02 -13.21
C ASP A 175 3.06 0.07 -13.48
N GLY A 176 2.95 -0.39 -14.73
CA GLY A 176 1.86 -1.23 -15.19
C GLY A 176 0.54 -0.48 -15.48
N ILE A 177 0.55 0.85 -15.54
CA ILE A 177 -0.57 1.68 -15.98
C ILE A 177 -0.31 2.13 -17.42
N ASP A 178 -1.13 1.66 -18.35
CA ASP A 178 -0.95 1.96 -19.78
C ASP A 178 -1.47 3.35 -20.12
N ALA A 179 -2.60 3.75 -19.57
CA ALA A 179 -3.25 5.03 -19.81
C ALA A 179 -4.08 5.51 -18.61
N ILE A 180 -4.27 6.82 -18.53
CA ILE A 180 -5.18 7.45 -17.58
C ILE A 180 -6.10 8.43 -18.29
N GLY A 181 -7.32 8.62 -17.77
CA GLY A 181 -8.25 9.61 -18.28
C GLY A 181 -7.99 11.00 -17.74
N GLN A 182 -8.42 12.02 -18.51
CA GLN A 182 -8.31 13.43 -18.12
C GLN A 182 -8.96 13.70 -16.75
N GLY A 183 -10.14 13.09 -16.48
CA GLY A 183 -10.84 13.30 -15.22
C GLY A 183 -10.06 12.79 -14.01
N PHE A 184 -9.35 11.68 -14.15
CA PHE A 184 -8.48 11.12 -13.13
C PHE A 184 -7.25 12.02 -12.89
N ALA A 185 -6.55 12.40 -13.96
CA ALA A 185 -5.36 13.24 -13.89
C ALA A 185 -5.68 14.61 -13.28
N ASP A 186 -6.77 15.23 -13.73
CA ASP A 186 -7.27 16.52 -13.26
C ASP A 186 -7.60 16.52 -11.76
N GLU A 187 -8.22 15.44 -11.28
CA GLU A 187 -8.57 15.30 -9.85
C GLU A 187 -7.33 15.24 -8.96
N LEU A 188 -6.30 14.50 -9.35
CA LEU A 188 -5.07 14.38 -8.56
C LEU A 188 -4.14 15.58 -8.70
N PHE A 189 -3.78 15.93 -9.94
CA PHE A 189 -2.68 16.87 -10.19
C PHE A 189 -3.12 18.33 -10.24
N ARG A 190 -4.43 18.59 -10.34
CA ARG A 190 -4.96 19.95 -10.27
C ARG A 190 -5.85 20.19 -9.05
N VAL A 191 -6.90 19.37 -8.85
CA VAL A 191 -7.87 19.61 -7.78
C VAL A 191 -7.26 19.32 -6.41
N PHE A 192 -6.78 18.12 -6.19
CA PHE A 192 -6.13 17.74 -4.92
C PHE A 192 -4.90 18.59 -4.63
N ALA A 193 -4.02 18.80 -5.62
CA ALA A 193 -2.80 19.60 -5.44
C ALA A 193 -3.10 21.06 -5.04
N ARG A 194 -4.20 21.64 -5.53
CA ARG A 194 -4.66 22.99 -5.12
C ARG A 194 -5.24 23.00 -3.71
N GLN A 195 -5.96 21.97 -3.33
CA GLN A 195 -6.56 21.86 -2.00
C GLN A 195 -5.53 21.57 -0.92
N HIS A 196 -4.45 20.88 -1.27
CA HIS A 196 -3.40 20.42 -0.36
C HIS A 196 -2.00 20.84 -0.85
N PRO A 197 -1.69 22.15 -0.91
CA PRO A 197 -0.42 22.65 -1.44
C PRO A 197 0.79 22.24 -0.61
N GLN A 198 0.58 21.78 0.64
CA GLN A 198 1.62 21.24 1.50
C GLN A 198 2.05 19.80 1.13
N VAL A 199 1.28 19.12 0.27
CA VAL A 199 1.56 17.74 -0.16
C VAL A 199 2.28 17.77 -1.50
N GLN A 200 3.49 17.24 -1.55
CA GLN A 200 4.24 17.09 -2.79
C GLN A 200 3.87 15.79 -3.50
N LEU A 201 3.08 15.87 -4.56
CA LEU A 201 2.79 14.74 -5.42
C LEU A 201 3.88 14.56 -6.48
N ARG A 202 4.47 13.36 -6.54
CA ARG A 202 5.44 12.95 -7.55
C ARG A 202 4.86 11.76 -8.32
N ALA A 203 4.83 11.86 -9.64
CA ALA A 203 4.47 10.75 -10.51
C ALA A 203 5.75 10.03 -10.95
N ARG A 204 5.78 8.70 -10.79
CA ARG A 204 6.92 7.85 -11.10
C ARG A 204 6.53 6.74 -12.07
N ASN A 205 7.51 6.22 -12.81
CA ASN A 205 7.35 5.06 -13.70
C ASN A 205 6.25 5.24 -14.75
N MET A 206 6.08 6.47 -15.23
CA MET A 206 5.12 6.81 -16.29
C MET A 206 5.66 6.39 -17.66
N ASN A 207 4.80 5.84 -18.49
CA ASN A 207 5.03 5.80 -19.94
C ASN A 207 4.72 7.18 -20.56
N ASP A 208 5.04 7.36 -21.85
CA ASP A 208 4.88 8.64 -22.54
C ASP A 208 3.43 9.13 -22.56
N GLN A 209 2.46 8.23 -22.69
CA GLN A 209 1.04 8.56 -22.72
C GLN A 209 0.55 9.09 -21.38
N VAL A 210 0.91 8.42 -20.30
CA VAL A 210 0.60 8.84 -18.92
C VAL A 210 1.29 10.16 -18.61
N ALA A 211 2.58 10.31 -18.99
CA ALA A 211 3.34 11.53 -18.75
C ALA A 211 2.73 12.74 -19.46
N ALA A 212 2.29 12.58 -20.72
CA ALA A 212 1.61 13.63 -21.46
C ALA A 212 0.29 14.06 -20.77
N MET A 213 -0.52 13.11 -20.29
CA MET A 213 -1.78 13.40 -19.59
C MET A 213 -1.53 14.11 -18.25
N VAL A 214 -0.53 13.67 -17.48
CA VAL A 214 -0.14 14.33 -16.22
C VAL A 214 0.36 15.75 -16.46
N ALA A 215 1.17 15.97 -17.51
CA ALA A 215 1.65 17.31 -17.87
C ALA A 215 0.52 18.26 -18.27
N GLN A 216 -0.52 17.75 -18.92
CA GLN A 216 -1.70 18.52 -19.32
C GLN A 216 -2.59 18.92 -18.14
N ALA A 217 -2.58 18.14 -17.06
CA ALA A 217 -3.40 18.38 -15.87
C ALA A 217 -2.76 19.31 -14.83
N ARG A 218 -1.47 19.61 -14.95
CA ARG A 218 -0.71 20.51 -14.04
C ARG A 218 -0.80 21.95 -14.47
#